data_d17703469dcbe1394086defa876f30cc
#
_entry.id   d17703469dcbe1394086defa876f30cc
#
_cell.length_a   1.000
_cell.length_b   1.000
_cell.length_c   1.000
_cell.angle_alpha   90.00
_cell.angle_beta   90.00
_cell.angle_gamma   90.00
#
_symmetry.space_group_name_H-M   'P 1'
#
loop_
_entity.id
_entity.type
_entity.pdbx_description
1 polymer ?
#
loop_
_entity_poly.entity_id
_entity_poly.type
_entity_poly.pdbx_seq_one_letter_code
_entity_poly.pdbx_strand_id
1 'polypeptide(L)'
;MLFRSLIASPTVPITPPSLADVSEVEGYAPRNMASLRNTTVGNLLGLCGITLPVGLDASGMPVGLQLLAKHGNDAKLLTIACRLEKILGTPRQRLGLAPCLK
;
A
#
# COMPACT_ATOMS: atom_id res chain seq x y z
N MET A 1 -20.95 -4.69 19.77
CA MET A 1 -19.62 -4.04 19.75
C MET A 1 -19.36 -3.49 18.35
N LEU A 2 -19.39 -2.20 18.24
CA LEU A 2 -19.10 -1.53 16.97
C LEU A 2 -17.59 -1.50 16.79
N PHE A 3 -17.05 -2.37 15.96
CA PHE A 3 -15.67 -2.26 15.52
C PHE A 3 -15.55 -1.01 14.66
N ARG A 4 -15.03 0.05 15.25
CA ARG A 4 -14.72 1.30 14.56
C ARG A 4 -13.29 1.35 14.07
N SER A 5 -12.55 0.26 14.25
CA SER A 5 -11.11 0.22 14.05
C SER A 5 -10.76 -0.24 12.65
N LEU A 6 -9.77 0.40 12.07
CA LEU A 6 -9.06 -0.02 10.89
C LEU A 6 -7.66 -0.48 11.31
N ILE A 7 -7.08 -1.39 10.56
CA ILE A 7 -5.66 -1.69 10.65
C ILE A 7 -4.96 -0.84 9.58
N ALA A 8 -4.02 -0.02 9.99
CA ALA A 8 -3.21 0.79 9.08
C ALA A 8 -1.77 0.29 9.12
N SER A 9 -1.18 0.10 7.96
CA SER A 9 0.22 -0.31 7.80
C SER A 9 0.77 0.16 6.46
N PRO A 10 2.09 0.21 6.28
CA PRO A 10 2.64 0.28 4.94
C PRO A 10 2.08 -0.87 4.09
N THR A 11 1.71 -0.61 2.84
CA THR A 11 1.18 -1.67 1.96
C THR A 11 2.24 -2.73 1.71
N VAL A 12 3.44 -2.29 1.41
CA VAL A 12 4.61 -3.14 1.19
C VAL A 12 5.74 -2.63 2.10
N PRO A 13 6.40 -3.51 2.86
CA PRO A 13 7.45 -3.11 3.82
C PRO A 13 8.80 -2.79 3.17
N ILE A 14 8.92 -2.97 1.87
CA ILE A 14 10.12 -2.66 1.09
C ILE A 14 9.77 -1.77 -0.08
N THR A 15 10.73 -0.99 -0.54
CA THR A 15 10.62 -0.26 -1.81
C THR A 15 10.92 -1.19 -2.99
N PRO A 16 10.46 -0.87 -4.21
CA PRO A 16 10.72 -1.70 -5.37
C PRO A 16 12.23 -1.93 -5.56
N PRO A 17 12.69 -3.18 -5.63
CA PRO A 17 14.08 -3.48 -5.94
C PRO A 17 14.39 -3.19 -7.41
N SER A 18 15.67 -3.01 -7.74
CA SER A 18 16.09 -2.96 -9.13
C SER A 18 15.96 -4.34 -9.80
N LEU A 19 15.82 -4.36 -11.12
CA LEU A 19 15.77 -5.64 -11.86
C LEU A 19 17.06 -6.46 -11.67
N ALA A 20 18.19 -5.79 -11.52
CA ALA A 20 19.46 -6.47 -11.23
C ALA A 20 19.46 -7.19 -9.89
N ASP A 21 18.82 -6.59 -8.85
CA ASP A 21 18.74 -7.19 -7.51
C ASP A 21 17.88 -8.45 -7.45
N VAL A 22 17.04 -8.67 -8.44
CA VAL A 22 16.09 -9.79 -8.49
C VAL A 22 16.29 -10.69 -9.69
N SER A 23 17.42 -10.57 -10.39
CA SER A 23 17.75 -11.40 -11.54
C SER A 23 18.00 -12.86 -11.17
N GLU A 24 18.52 -13.11 -9.97
CA GLU A 24 18.80 -14.43 -9.45
C GLU A 24 17.84 -14.80 -8.31
N VAL A 25 17.63 -16.11 -8.10
CA VAL A 25 16.69 -16.65 -7.11
C VAL A 25 17.03 -16.17 -5.69
N GLU A 26 18.32 -16.11 -5.36
CA GLU A 26 18.81 -15.66 -4.05
C GLU A 26 18.44 -14.21 -3.75
N GLY A 27 18.41 -13.35 -4.76
CA GLY A 27 17.97 -11.95 -4.63
C GLY A 27 16.47 -11.81 -4.67
N TYR A 28 15.81 -12.60 -5.52
CA TYR A 28 14.36 -12.54 -5.75
C TYR A 28 13.54 -13.07 -4.56
N ALA A 29 13.86 -14.27 -4.07
CA ALA A 29 13.03 -14.97 -3.11
C ALA A 29 12.77 -14.19 -1.80
N PRO A 30 13.77 -13.63 -1.11
CA PRO A 30 13.53 -12.88 0.11
C PRO A 30 12.75 -11.57 -0.14
N ARG A 31 12.98 -10.90 -1.27
CA ARG A 31 12.27 -9.69 -1.63
C ARG A 31 10.81 -9.97 -1.98
N ASN A 32 10.53 -11.05 -2.67
CA ASN A 32 9.18 -11.50 -2.96
C ASN A 32 8.42 -11.81 -1.66
N MET A 33 9.00 -12.57 -0.76
CA MET A 33 8.40 -12.87 0.55
C MET A 33 8.15 -11.61 1.37
N ALA A 34 9.10 -10.68 1.40
CA ALA A 34 8.96 -9.41 2.10
C ALA A 34 7.83 -8.56 1.50
N SER A 35 7.69 -8.51 0.19
CA SER A 35 6.65 -7.72 -0.49
C SER A 35 5.23 -8.19 -0.17
N LEU A 36 5.05 -9.48 0.12
CA LEU A 36 3.75 -10.08 0.42
C LEU A 36 3.35 -9.98 1.90
N ARG A 37 4.30 -9.68 2.78
CA ARG A 37 4.12 -9.82 4.23
C ARG A 37 2.92 -9.07 4.78
N ASN A 38 2.74 -7.80 4.43
CA ASN A 38 1.67 -6.98 5.00
C ASN A 38 0.31 -7.26 4.36
N THR A 39 0.27 -7.58 3.06
CA THR A 39 -0.99 -7.90 2.37
C THR A 39 -1.52 -9.28 2.71
N THR A 40 -0.65 -10.21 3.07
CA THR A 40 -1.03 -11.57 3.48
C THR A 40 -1.96 -11.57 4.68
N VAL A 41 -1.81 -10.68 5.63
CA VAL A 41 -2.69 -10.56 6.80
C VAL A 41 -4.15 -10.34 6.36
N GLY A 42 -4.37 -9.40 5.44
CA GLY A 42 -5.71 -9.13 4.90
C GLY A 42 -6.31 -10.36 4.21
N ASN A 43 -5.49 -11.06 3.41
CA ASN A 43 -5.92 -12.26 2.68
C ASN A 43 -6.29 -13.40 3.63
N LEU A 44 -5.44 -13.71 4.62
CA LEU A 44 -5.67 -14.81 5.55
C LEU A 44 -6.88 -14.58 6.47
N LEU A 45 -7.14 -13.33 6.85
CA LEU A 45 -8.25 -12.97 7.73
C LEU A 45 -9.53 -12.61 6.97
N GLY A 46 -9.53 -12.65 5.65
CA GLY A 46 -10.69 -12.30 4.83
C GLY A 46 -11.13 -10.85 5.00
N LEU A 47 -10.19 -9.92 5.20
CA LEU A 47 -10.47 -8.51 5.37
C LEU A 47 -10.64 -7.82 4.03
N CYS A 48 -11.39 -6.71 4.01
CA CYS A 48 -11.35 -5.80 2.87
C CYS A 48 -10.20 -4.80 3.04
N GLY A 49 -9.59 -4.38 1.94
CA GLY A 49 -8.42 -3.52 1.98
C GLY A 49 -8.39 -2.47 0.88
N ILE A 50 -7.75 -1.37 1.15
CA ILE A 50 -7.46 -0.31 0.19
C ILE A 50 -6.07 0.24 0.43
N THR A 51 -5.40 0.65 -0.64
CA THR A 51 -4.10 1.32 -0.57
C THR A 51 -4.21 2.73 -1.12
N LEU A 52 -3.62 3.67 -0.39
CA LEU A 52 -3.46 5.06 -0.83
C LEU A 52 -1.97 5.38 -0.96
N PRO A 53 -1.53 5.99 -2.07
CA PRO A 53 -0.17 6.49 -2.17
C PRO A 53 -0.02 7.71 -1.24
N VAL A 54 0.99 7.67 -0.36
CA VAL A 54 1.16 8.69 0.69
C VAL A 54 2.44 9.50 0.58
N GLY A 55 3.39 9.08 -0.22
CA GLY A 55 4.65 9.78 -0.39
C GLY A 55 5.61 9.05 -1.33
N LEU A 56 6.82 9.56 -1.38
CA LEU A 56 7.94 8.96 -2.09
C LEU A 56 9.04 8.63 -1.09
N ASP A 57 9.77 7.57 -1.34
CA ASP A 57 10.99 7.26 -0.58
C ASP A 57 12.17 8.15 -1.03
N ALA A 58 13.34 7.95 -0.42
CA ALA A 58 14.55 8.70 -0.76
C ALA A 58 15.00 8.49 -2.21
N SER A 59 14.59 7.42 -2.86
CA SER A 59 14.89 7.10 -4.26
C SER A 59 13.82 7.59 -5.23
N GLY A 60 12.76 8.23 -4.73
CA GLY A 60 11.65 8.72 -5.53
C GLY A 60 10.61 7.63 -5.87
N MET A 61 10.63 6.48 -5.20
CA MET A 61 9.65 5.42 -5.38
C MET A 61 8.41 5.65 -4.53
N PRO A 62 7.21 5.34 -5.04
CA PRO A 62 5.97 5.58 -4.30
C PRO A 62 5.84 4.66 -3.09
N VAL A 63 5.33 5.23 -2.00
CA VAL A 63 5.03 4.53 -0.75
C VAL A 63 3.53 4.52 -0.54
N GLY A 64 2.96 3.34 -0.25
CA GLY A 64 1.54 3.14 -0.03
C GLY A 64 1.19 2.95 1.44
N LEU A 65 0.05 3.52 1.84
CA LEU A 65 -0.62 3.24 3.11
C LEU A 65 -1.76 2.26 2.86
N GLN A 66 -1.71 1.11 3.50
CA GLN A 66 -2.78 0.12 3.47
C GLN A 66 -3.71 0.32 4.65
N LEU A 67 -5.01 0.29 4.37
CA LEU A 67 -6.07 0.26 5.36
C LEU A 67 -6.85 -1.04 5.19
N LEU A 68 -6.98 -1.80 6.26
CA LEU A 68 -7.75 -3.04 6.31
C LEU A 68 -8.94 -2.85 7.24
N ALA A 69 -10.10 -3.35 6.82
CA ALA A 69 -11.32 -3.35 7.61
C ALA A 69 -11.95 -4.74 7.66
N LYS A 70 -12.88 -4.91 8.58
CA LYS A 70 -13.65 -6.15 8.69
C LYS A 70 -14.32 -6.49 7.35
N HIS A 71 -14.38 -7.79 7.04
CA HIS A 71 -15.14 -8.31 5.90
C HIS A 71 -16.53 -7.69 5.77
N GLY A 72 -16.89 -7.31 4.56
CA GLY A 72 -18.19 -6.69 4.25
C GLY A 72 -18.25 -5.17 4.47
N ASN A 73 -17.20 -4.53 4.98
CA ASN A 73 -17.14 -3.08 5.20
C ASN A 73 -16.53 -2.30 4.04
N ASP A 74 -16.62 -2.79 2.83
CA ASP A 74 -16.00 -2.18 1.64
C ASP A 74 -16.47 -0.75 1.41
N ALA A 75 -17.78 -0.50 1.45
CA ALA A 75 -18.34 0.84 1.27
C ALA A 75 -17.86 1.84 2.33
N LYS A 76 -17.76 1.39 3.59
CA LYS A 76 -17.25 2.20 4.69
C LYS A 76 -15.76 2.50 4.51
N LEU A 77 -15.00 1.49 4.09
CA LEU A 77 -13.56 1.64 3.83
C LEU A 77 -13.31 2.63 2.69
N LEU A 78 -14.08 2.56 1.61
CA LEU A 78 -14.01 3.52 0.51
C LEU A 78 -14.34 4.95 0.98
N THR A 79 -15.37 5.12 1.80
CA THR A 79 -15.74 6.42 2.37
C THR A 79 -14.60 7.02 3.19
N ILE A 80 -13.94 6.20 4.01
CA ILE A 80 -12.80 6.62 4.82
C ILE A 80 -11.61 7.00 3.92
N ALA A 81 -11.32 6.18 2.91
CA ALA A 81 -10.26 6.44 1.95
C ALA A 81 -10.48 7.75 1.18
N CYS A 82 -11.69 8.03 0.73
CA CYS A 82 -12.04 9.30 0.08
C CYS A 82 -11.83 10.50 1.00
N ARG A 83 -12.17 10.37 2.28
CA ARG A 83 -11.94 11.44 3.27
C ARG A 83 -10.44 11.67 3.51
N LEU A 84 -9.67 10.60 3.64
CA LEU A 84 -8.22 10.69 3.76
C LEU A 84 -7.59 11.33 2.53
N GLU A 85 -8.01 10.95 1.32
CA GLU A 85 -7.51 11.55 0.10
C GLU A 85 -7.78 13.05 0.02
N LYS A 86 -8.95 13.50 0.50
CA LYS A 86 -9.26 14.94 0.60
C LYS A 86 -8.33 15.68 1.56
N ILE A 87 -7.96 15.06 2.68
CA ILE A 87 -7.05 15.63 3.67
C ILE A 87 -5.62 15.63 3.15
N LEU A 88 -5.19 14.52 2.55
CA LEU A 88 -3.82 14.30 2.09
C LEU A 88 -3.54 14.96 0.72
N GLY A 89 -4.57 15.20 -0.08
CA GLY A 89 -4.47 15.54 -1.49
C GLY A 89 -4.44 14.31 -2.39
N THR A 90 -4.70 14.52 -3.68
CA THR A 90 -4.65 13.43 -4.66
C THR A 90 -3.22 12.94 -4.88
N PRO A 91 -3.01 11.72 -5.39
CA PRO A 91 -1.68 11.23 -5.74
C PRO A 91 -0.91 12.20 -6.64
N ARG A 92 -1.58 12.77 -7.63
CA ARG A 92 -0.97 13.73 -8.56
C ARG A 92 -0.51 15.01 -7.85
N GLN A 93 -1.29 15.52 -6.90
CA GLN A 93 -0.94 16.72 -6.14
C GLN A 93 0.24 16.48 -5.21
N ARG A 94 0.34 15.29 -4.63
CA ARG A 94 1.37 14.95 -3.65
C ARG A 94 2.66 14.42 -4.27
N LEU A 95 2.54 13.57 -5.29
CA LEU A 95 3.66 12.85 -5.87
C LEU A 95 4.10 13.41 -7.23
N GLY A 96 3.26 14.24 -7.85
CA GLY A 96 3.49 14.73 -9.20
C GLY A 96 3.21 13.67 -10.27
N LEU A 97 3.75 13.88 -11.45
CA LEU A 97 3.69 12.90 -12.54
C LEU A 97 4.77 11.83 -12.39
N ALA A 98 4.42 10.60 -12.68
CA ALA A 98 5.40 9.53 -12.75
C ALA A 98 6.47 9.87 -13.82
N PRO A 99 7.75 9.53 -13.58
CA PRO A 99 8.83 9.85 -14.53
C PRO A 99 8.59 9.33 -15.95
N CYS A 100 7.91 8.20 -16.08
CA CYS A 100 7.56 7.62 -17.39
C CYS A 100 6.47 8.39 -18.15
N LEU A 101 5.81 9.35 -17.49
CA LEU A 101 4.77 10.20 -18.08
C LEU A 101 5.26 11.63 -18.35
N LYS A 102 6.50 11.90 -18.04
CA LYS A 102 7.18 13.16 -18.35
C LYS A 102 7.86 13.06 -19.70
#